data_d1761ae578b0b57bc36f4db4fa4b30d1
#
_entry.id   d1761ae578b0b57bc36f4db4fa4b30d1
#
_cell.length_a   1.000
_cell.length_b   1.000
_cell.length_c   1.000
_cell.angle_alpha   90.00
_cell.angle_beta   90.00
_cell.angle_gamma   90.00
#
_symmetry.space_group_name_H-M   'P 1'
#
loop_
_entity.id
_entity.type
_entity.pdbx_description
1 polymer ?
#
loop_
_entity_poly.entity_id
_entity_poly.type
_entity_poly.pdbx_seq_one_letter_code
_entity_poly.pdbx_strand_id
1 'polypeptide(L)'
;IDEGWGGFGANNNVDVESSELTSLDTSAPKPIPAPTLPRIGGTTVPKKFSDTVVESKKNTVRRWEADGAKSQVPVAEDMIMRAARASIPTLHFAHVLLPHRPWQLTPDFRTTRFVSTDKRDAKVEDRVRDEYQAFLAQYVATDRIVLNLVTSMKRSANWDRTMIIVTADHGLAFEPGESKRKDINPKRIDTLEEIYRTPLFVKFPDQIAPAVNDCPTHGYDVMPMVVRATGLDAGWTFDGVDVSNSCPARSVRTIWWNGGKTTLTSNGSAAVTSARRFDRWVDAEGDVDSIAKPVGYEKWFDVDVPASAVHDSQVRRWTNRDISSFRLVGEGMFASTPLQFDGNIVATNNVDKDAVGLVVMDGRVVAVVPELAGMQPGTNMFRSMVLPSALTPGRHEPVLYVA
;
A
#
# COMPACT_ATOMS: atom_id res chain seq x y z
N ILE A 1 -9.39 -3.84 -14.90
CA ILE A 1 -8.30 -3.97 -13.91
C ILE A 1 -8.16 -5.42 -13.46
N ASP A 2 -9.26 -6.15 -13.40
CA ASP A 2 -9.27 -7.57 -13.01
C ASP A 2 -8.74 -8.49 -14.11
N GLU A 3 -8.39 -7.95 -15.24
CA GLU A 3 -7.98 -8.70 -16.44
C GLU A 3 -6.46 -8.87 -16.57
N GLY A 4 -5.67 -8.32 -15.62
CA GLY A 4 -4.22 -8.56 -15.56
C GLY A 4 -3.83 -9.97 -15.11
N TRP A 5 -4.77 -10.73 -14.56
CA TRP A 5 -4.59 -12.07 -14.01
C TRP A 5 -5.32 -13.13 -14.83
N GLY A 6 -5.25 -13.09 -16.13
CA GLY A 6 -5.70 -14.11 -17.08
C GLY A 6 -6.80 -15.05 -16.58
N GLY A 7 -8.04 -14.57 -16.46
CA GLY A 7 -9.18 -15.42 -16.13
C GLY A 7 -9.93 -15.10 -14.84
N PHE A 8 -9.45 -14.21 -14.01
CA PHE A 8 -10.25 -13.63 -12.95
C PHE A 8 -10.95 -12.38 -13.49
N GLY A 9 -11.97 -12.56 -14.27
CA GLY A 9 -12.74 -11.47 -14.89
C GLY A 9 -13.37 -10.57 -13.82
N ALA A 10 -13.63 -9.32 -14.21
CA ALA A 10 -14.18 -8.25 -13.37
C ALA A 10 -15.47 -8.60 -12.62
N ASN A 11 -16.16 -9.65 -13.01
CA ASN A 11 -17.36 -10.17 -12.36
C ASN A 11 -17.10 -11.33 -11.40
N ASN A 12 -15.88 -11.84 -11.36
CA ASN A 12 -15.43 -12.85 -10.43
C ASN A 12 -14.44 -12.27 -9.44
N ASN A 13 -14.74 -11.11 -8.86
CA ASN A 13 -14.33 -10.86 -7.50
C ASN A 13 -14.97 -11.95 -6.64
N VAL A 14 -14.48 -13.16 -6.78
CA VAL A 14 -14.32 -14.02 -5.66
C VAL A 14 -13.24 -13.30 -4.87
N ASP A 15 -13.63 -12.29 -4.10
CA ASP A 15 -12.96 -12.05 -2.86
C ASP A 15 -13.06 -13.39 -2.15
N VAL A 16 -12.15 -14.27 -2.50
CA VAL A 16 -11.78 -15.36 -1.62
C VAL A 16 -11.61 -14.64 -0.32
N GLU A 17 -12.40 -14.97 0.65
CA GLU A 17 -12.43 -14.25 1.91
C GLU A 17 -11.00 -13.89 2.22
N SER A 18 -10.67 -12.61 2.18
CA SER A 18 -9.30 -12.10 2.32
C SER A 18 -8.69 -12.49 3.68
N SER A 19 -9.47 -13.18 4.46
CA SER A 19 -9.14 -13.82 5.72
C SER A 19 -8.96 -15.34 5.64
N GLU A 20 -9.31 -16.01 4.53
CA GLU A 20 -9.12 -17.45 4.40
C GLU A 20 -7.77 -17.74 3.74
N LEU A 21 -6.88 -18.29 4.55
CA LEU A 21 -5.66 -18.92 4.13
C LEU A 21 -6.01 -20.27 3.54
N THR A 22 -5.75 -20.45 2.26
CA THR A 22 -5.95 -21.74 1.59
C THR A 22 -4.63 -22.48 1.59
N SER A 23 -4.58 -23.66 2.21
CA SER A 23 -3.49 -24.59 2.05
C SER A 23 -3.98 -25.80 1.25
N LEU A 24 -3.32 -26.12 0.16
CA LEU A 24 -3.57 -27.34 -0.60
C LEU A 24 -2.49 -28.36 -0.25
N ASP A 25 -2.90 -29.49 0.31
CA ASP A 25 -2.03 -30.61 0.59
C ASP A 25 -1.77 -31.40 -0.71
N THR A 26 -0.51 -31.42 -1.14
CA THR A 26 -0.07 -32.13 -2.35
C THR A 26 0.61 -33.47 -2.04
N SER A 27 0.45 -34.03 -0.82
CA SER A 27 1.21 -35.19 -0.33
C SER A 27 0.92 -36.51 -1.02
N ALA A 28 0.00 -36.61 -1.98
CA ALA A 28 -0.21 -37.80 -2.74
C ALA A 28 -0.28 -37.49 -4.24
N PRO A 29 0.59 -38.08 -5.08
CA PRO A 29 0.40 -38.06 -6.51
C PRO A 29 -0.67 -39.14 -6.86
N LYS A 30 -1.91 -38.92 -6.47
CA LYS A 30 -3.03 -39.52 -7.18
C LYS A 30 -3.27 -38.66 -8.40
N PRO A 31 -3.41 -39.25 -9.62
CA PRO A 31 -3.84 -38.48 -10.76
C PRO A 31 -5.13 -37.77 -10.35
N ILE A 32 -5.02 -36.46 -10.19
CA ILE A 32 -6.20 -35.62 -10.00
C ILE A 32 -7.00 -35.80 -11.29
N PRO A 33 -8.21 -36.35 -11.24
CA PRO A 33 -9.05 -36.36 -12.43
C PRO A 33 -9.11 -34.92 -12.91
N ALA A 34 -8.79 -34.71 -14.19
CA ALA A 34 -8.80 -33.36 -14.79
C ALA A 34 -10.07 -32.67 -14.28
N PRO A 35 -9.93 -31.51 -13.62
CA PRO A 35 -11.11 -30.82 -13.15
C PRO A 35 -11.94 -30.56 -14.37
N THR A 36 -13.12 -31.16 -14.44
CA THR A 36 -14.15 -30.77 -15.38
C THR A 36 -14.55 -29.36 -14.96
N LEU A 37 -13.75 -28.39 -15.39
CA LEU A 37 -14.15 -27.00 -15.28
C LEU A 37 -15.53 -26.89 -15.94
N PRO A 38 -16.55 -26.41 -15.23
CA PRO A 38 -17.81 -26.13 -15.89
C PRO A 38 -17.49 -25.17 -17.01
N ARG A 39 -17.78 -25.55 -18.23
CA ARG A 39 -17.69 -24.65 -19.40
C ARG A 39 -18.39 -23.36 -19.01
N ILE A 40 -17.66 -22.27 -18.95
CA ILE A 40 -18.21 -20.93 -18.83
C ILE A 40 -18.88 -20.63 -20.17
N GLY A 41 -20.10 -21.05 -20.29
CA GLY A 41 -20.91 -20.96 -21.48
C GLY A 41 -22.30 -21.46 -21.13
N GLY A 42 -23.10 -20.60 -20.51
CA GLY A 42 -24.55 -20.70 -20.42
C GLY A 42 -25.07 -21.96 -19.75
N THR A 43 -24.98 -22.06 -18.43
CA THR A 43 -25.98 -22.79 -17.64
C THR A 43 -25.93 -22.31 -16.18
N THR A 44 -27.07 -22.01 -15.70
CA THR A 44 -27.49 -21.63 -14.37
C THR A 44 -26.60 -22.21 -13.27
N VAL A 45 -25.77 -21.32 -12.68
CA VAL A 45 -25.16 -21.56 -11.36
C VAL A 45 -26.29 -21.94 -10.40
N PRO A 46 -26.19 -23.03 -9.63
CA PRO A 46 -27.21 -23.39 -8.67
C PRO A 46 -27.51 -22.20 -7.77
N LYS A 47 -28.77 -21.84 -7.61
CA LYS A 47 -29.23 -20.68 -6.84
C LYS A 47 -28.62 -20.64 -5.44
N LYS A 48 -28.40 -21.81 -4.85
CA LYS A 48 -27.80 -22.00 -3.52
C LYS A 48 -26.32 -21.56 -3.48
N PHE A 49 -25.56 -21.73 -4.58
CA PHE A 49 -24.16 -21.30 -4.66
C PHE A 49 -24.05 -19.78 -4.84
N SER A 50 -24.93 -19.20 -5.66
CA SER A 50 -24.96 -17.74 -5.85
C SER A 50 -25.36 -17.01 -4.56
N ASP A 51 -26.28 -17.56 -3.78
CA ASP A 51 -26.73 -16.96 -2.52
C ASP A 51 -25.60 -16.98 -1.47
N THR A 52 -24.84 -18.07 -1.40
CA THR A 52 -23.68 -18.19 -0.50
C THR A 52 -22.56 -17.20 -0.86
N VAL A 53 -22.27 -17.05 -2.14
CA VAL A 53 -21.25 -16.10 -2.63
C VAL A 53 -21.66 -14.65 -2.35
N VAL A 54 -22.94 -14.31 -2.51
CA VAL A 54 -23.44 -12.95 -2.22
C VAL A 54 -23.38 -12.65 -0.72
N GLU A 55 -23.68 -13.63 0.12
CA GLU A 55 -23.62 -13.46 1.58
C GLU A 55 -22.17 -13.33 2.06
N SER A 56 -21.25 -14.12 1.52
CA SER A 56 -19.81 -13.99 1.77
C SER A 56 -19.30 -12.59 1.40
N LYS A 57 -19.62 -12.08 0.21
CA LYS A 57 -19.23 -10.71 -0.21
C LYS A 57 -19.70 -9.63 0.77
N LYS A 58 -20.95 -9.70 1.22
CA LYS A 58 -21.49 -8.74 2.19
C LYS A 58 -20.74 -8.79 3.53
N ASN A 59 -20.40 -9.99 3.98
CA ASN A 59 -19.67 -10.17 5.23
C ASN A 59 -18.21 -9.69 5.13
N THR A 60 -17.54 -9.92 4.00
CA THR A 60 -16.17 -9.45 3.74
C THR A 60 -16.11 -7.92 3.70
N VAL A 61 -17.03 -7.27 2.99
CA VAL A 61 -17.10 -5.80 2.97
C VAL A 61 -17.35 -5.24 4.38
N ARG A 62 -18.29 -5.81 5.13
CA ARG A 62 -18.57 -5.40 6.51
C ARG A 62 -17.37 -5.58 7.44
N ARG A 63 -16.60 -6.66 7.30
CA ARG A 63 -15.35 -6.86 8.05
C ARG A 63 -14.31 -5.82 7.71
N TRP A 64 -14.11 -5.54 6.43
CA TRP A 64 -13.17 -4.51 6.00
C TRP A 64 -13.57 -3.12 6.52
N GLU A 65 -14.85 -2.78 6.48
CA GLU A 65 -15.37 -1.53 7.03
C GLU A 65 -15.23 -1.45 8.55
N ALA A 66 -15.41 -2.56 9.26
CA ALA A 66 -15.32 -2.61 10.72
C ALA A 66 -13.89 -2.68 11.25
N ASP A 67 -13.06 -3.57 10.67
CA ASP A 67 -11.72 -3.89 11.19
C ASP A 67 -10.61 -3.24 10.36
N GLY A 68 -10.91 -2.84 9.13
CA GLY A 68 -9.95 -2.17 8.24
C GLY A 68 -8.66 -2.94 8.02
N ALA A 69 -7.58 -2.18 7.87
CA ALA A 69 -6.25 -2.73 7.59
C ALA A 69 -5.70 -3.64 8.70
N LYS A 70 -6.09 -3.42 9.96
CA LYS A 70 -5.58 -4.19 11.11
C LYS A 70 -5.93 -5.67 11.05
N SER A 71 -7.08 -6.03 10.45
CA SER A 71 -7.51 -7.43 10.33
C SER A 71 -6.60 -8.27 9.41
N GLN A 72 -5.83 -7.62 8.54
CA GLN A 72 -4.97 -8.30 7.57
C GLN A 72 -3.66 -8.80 8.16
N VAL A 73 -3.18 -8.14 9.21
CA VAL A 73 -1.88 -8.48 9.84
C VAL A 73 -1.90 -9.88 10.46
N PRO A 74 -2.87 -10.24 11.34
CA PRO A 74 -2.94 -11.59 11.91
C PRO A 74 -3.12 -12.69 10.85
N VAL A 75 -3.84 -12.41 9.78
CA VAL A 75 -4.03 -13.35 8.66
C VAL A 75 -2.71 -13.66 7.98
N ALA A 76 -1.93 -12.62 7.66
CA ALA A 76 -0.62 -12.78 7.07
C ALA A 76 0.35 -13.53 8.02
N GLU A 77 0.34 -13.21 9.31
CA GLU A 77 1.18 -13.86 10.31
C GLU A 77 0.85 -15.35 10.47
N ASP A 78 -0.43 -15.72 10.48
CA ASP A 78 -0.86 -17.12 10.53
C ASP A 78 -0.40 -17.89 9.28
N MET A 79 -0.54 -17.31 8.09
CA MET A 79 0.00 -17.92 6.87
C MET A 79 1.52 -18.12 6.95
N ILE A 80 2.26 -17.15 7.43
CA ILE A 80 3.72 -17.23 7.60
C ILE A 80 4.09 -18.39 8.55
N MET A 81 3.39 -18.51 9.68
CA MET A 81 3.62 -19.60 10.64
C MET A 81 3.34 -20.96 10.04
N ARG A 82 2.25 -21.11 9.29
CA ARG A 82 1.89 -22.37 8.62
C ARG A 82 2.95 -22.74 7.57
N ALA A 83 3.36 -21.78 6.74
CA ALA A 83 4.38 -22.02 5.72
C ALA A 83 5.73 -22.47 6.33
N ALA A 84 6.16 -21.80 7.40
CA ALA A 84 7.41 -22.14 8.09
C ALA A 84 7.37 -23.53 8.74
N ARG A 85 6.19 -24.03 9.15
CA ARG A 85 5.99 -25.32 9.82
C ARG A 85 5.54 -26.44 8.89
N ALA A 86 5.33 -26.19 7.61
CA ALA A 86 4.86 -27.18 6.66
C ALA A 86 5.82 -28.38 6.59
N SER A 87 5.28 -29.59 6.82
CA SER A 87 6.04 -30.85 6.77
C SER A 87 5.83 -31.62 5.48
N ILE A 88 4.88 -31.21 4.67
CA ILE A 88 4.52 -31.78 3.37
C ILE A 88 4.48 -30.67 2.31
N PRO A 89 4.62 -31.02 1.02
CA PRO A 89 4.46 -30.05 -0.05
C PRO A 89 3.08 -29.41 0.01
N THR A 90 3.04 -28.07 0.17
CA THR A 90 1.81 -27.32 0.40
C THR A 90 1.87 -26.00 -0.35
N LEU A 91 0.79 -25.62 -1.01
CA LEU A 91 0.61 -24.26 -1.50
C LEU A 91 -0.02 -23.41 -0.39
N HIS A 92 0.68 -22.36 0.02
CA HIS A 92 0.15 -21.31 0.88
C HIS A 92 -0.13 -20.09 0.02
N PHE A 93 -1.39 -19.68 -0.01
CA PHE A 93 -1.81 -18.48 -0.73
C PHE A 93 -2.46 -17.50 0.25
N ALA A 94 -2.03 -16.26 0.23
CA ALA A 94 -2.65 -15.20 1.00
C ALA A 94 -2.91 -13.98 0.11
N HIS A 95 -4.16 -13.56 0.06
CA HIS A 95 -4.55 -12.29 -0.51
C HIS A 95 -4.70 -11.26 0.61
N VAL A 96 -3.64 -10.50 0.83
CA VAL A 96 -3.55 -9.45 1.86
C VAL A 96 -3.88 -8.12 1.22
N LEU A 97 -4.96 -7.48 1.68
CA LEU A 97 -5.44 -6.22 1.10
C LEU A 97 -4.55 -5.00 1.44
N LEU A 98 -3.46 -5.18 2.17
CA LEU A 98 -2.50 -4.11 2.42
C LEU A 98 -1.60 -3.90 1.19
N PRO A 99 -1.27 -2.66 0.84
CA PRO A 99 -1.58 -1.37 1.49
C PRO A 99 -2.85 -0.67 0.95
N HIS A 100 -3.91 -1.38 0.59
CA HIS A 100 -5.16 -0.79 0.13
C HIS A 100 -5.72 0.20 1.17
N ARG A 101 -6.37 1.27 0.70
CA ARG A 101 -7.08 2.21 1.58
C ARG A 101 -8.32 1.56 2.25
N PRO A 102 -8.75 2.01 3.44
CA PRO A 102 -8.28 3.19 4.17
C PRO A 102 -6.90 2.96 4.79
N TRP A 103 -6.05 3.98 4.73
CA TRP A 103 -4.71 3.90 5.29
C TRP A 103 -4.78 4.16 6.80
N GLN A 104 -4.80 3.07 7.56
CA GLN A 104 -5.08 3.08 9.00
C GLN A 104 -3.96 2.47 9.84
N LEU A 105 -2.86 2.02 9.22
CA LEU A 105 -1.72 1.46 9.92
C LEU A 105 -0.53 2.42 9.86
N THR A 106 0.08 2.59 11.01
CA THR A 106 1.42 3.17 11.12
C THR A 106 2.47 2.11 10.74
N PRO A 107 3.73 2.51 10.48
CA PRO A 107 4.80 1.58 10.17
C PRO A 107 5.01 0.45 11.18
N ASP A 108 4.62 0.62 12.44
CA ASP A 108 4.75 -0.33 13.55
C ASP A 108 3.44 -1.06 13.92
N PHE A 109 2.48 -1.09 12.98
CA PHE A 109 1.16 -1.74 13.13
C PHE A 109 0.23 -1.13 14.17
N ARG A 110 0.48 0.05 14.68
CA ARG A 110 -0.53 0.78 15.43
C ARG A 110 -1.58 1.34 14.49
N THR A 111 -2.76 1.63 15.01
CA THR A 111 -3.87 2.14 14.19
C THR A 111 -3.91 3.66 14.24
N THR A 112 -4.11 4.27 13.08
CA THR A 112 -4.29 5.70 12.96
C THR A 112 -5.63 6.05 12.32
N ARG A 113 -6.13 7.21 12.66
CA ARG A 113 -7.26 7.81 11.94
C ARG A 113 -6.70 8.57 10.75
N PHE A 114 -6.93 8.05 9.55
CA PHE A 114 -6.67 8.79 8.34
C PHE A 114 -7.92 9.53 7.87
N VAL A 115 -7.80 10.83 7.65
CA VAL A 115 -8.86 11.63 7.05
C VAL A 115 -8.63 11.68 5.55
N SER A 116 -9.39 10.88 4.80
CA SER A 116 -9.35 10.92 3.34
C SER A 116 -9.77 12.30 2.83
N THR A 117 -9.15 12.73 1.75
CA THR A 117 -9.53 13.98 1.08
C THR A 117 -10.90 13.85 0.43
N ASP A 118 -11.70 14.90 0.53
CA ASP A 118 -12.91 15.09 -0.30
C ASP A 118 -12.49 15.13 -1.79
N LYS A 119 -13.38 14.73 -2.69
CA LYS A 119 -13.17 14.84 -4.14
C LYS A 119 -12.75 16.23 -4.61
N ARG A 120 -13.15 17.27 -3.89
CA ARG A 120 -12.77 18.67 -4.17
C ARG A 120 -11.31 18.94 -3.87
N ASP A 121 -10.79 18.32 -2.83
CA ASP A 121 -9.41 18.49 -2.38
C ASP A 121 -8.41 17.62 -3.19
N ALA A 122 -8.91 16.62 -3.93
CA ALA A 122 -8.07 15.75 -4.76
C ALA A 122 -7.33 16.48 -5.89
N LYS A 123 -7.64 17.75 -6.14
CA LYS A 123 -6.92 18.60 -7.11
C LYS A 123 -5.79 19.40 -6.48
N VAL A 124 -5.73 19.47 -5.16
CA VAL A 124 -4.75 20.24 -4.40
C VAL A 124 -3.56 19.33 -4.13
N GLU A 125 -2.39 19.74 -4.59
CA GLU A 125 -1.16 18.94 -4.52
C GLU A 125 -0.83 18.52 -3.09
N ASP A 126 -0.91 19.42 -2.13
CA ASP A 126 -0.64 19.11 -0.72
C ASP A 126 -1.54 17.99 -0.16
N ARG A 127 -2.79 17.94 -0.61
CA ARG A 127 -3.72 16.89 -0.19
C ARG A 127 -3.39 15.53 -0.79
N VAL A 128 -2.92 15.53 -2.04
CA VAL A 128 -2.47 14.29 -2.70
C VAL A 128 -1.17 13.80 -2.09
N ARG A 129 -0.26 14.71 -1.73
CA ARG A 129 0.96 14.39 -0.96
C ARG A 129 0.61 13.75 0.38
N ASP A 130 -0.31 14.33 1.17
CA ASP A 130 -0.73 13.77 2.46
C ASP A 130 -1.28 12.34 2.31
N GLU A 131 -2.07 12.10 1.25
CA GLU A 131 -2.57 10.76 0.95
C GLU A 131 -1.44 9.79 0.56
N TYR A 132 -0.46 10.28 -0.21
CA TYR A 132 0.70 9.48 -0.57
C TYR A 132 1.56 9.12 0.64
N GLN A 133 1.78 10.07 1.54
CA GLN A 133 2.50 9.83 2.80
C GLN A 133 1.78 8.79 3.68
N ALA A 134 0.45 8.88 3.80
CA ALA A 134 -0.34 7.90 4.54
C ALA A 134 -0.31 6.50 3.88
N PHE A 135 -0.34 6.46 2.55
CA PHE A 135 -0.11 5.22 1.80
C PHE A 135 1.27 4.63 2.10
N LEU A 136 2.33 5.44 2.08
CA LEU A 136 3.69 4.99 2.39
C LEU A 136 3.82 4.45 3.80
N ALA A 137 3.19 5.08 4.80
CA ALA A 137 3.19 4.58 6.16
C ALA A 137 2.61 3.16 6.26
N GLN A 138 1.49 2.91 5.60
CA GLN A 138 0.89 1.58 5.52
C GLN A 138 1.69 0.63 4.61
N TYR A 139 2.37 1.15 3.59
CA TYR A 139 3.27 0.37 2.74
C TYR A 139 4.46 -0.17 3.54
N VAL A 140 5.05 0.64 4.42
CA VAL A 140 6.12 0.19 5.33
C VAL A 140 5.62 -0.90 6.28
N ALA A 141 4.37 -0.81 6.77
CA ALA A 141 3.78 -1.90 7.54
C ALA A 141 3.64 -3.18 6.70
N THR A 142 3.28 -3.05 5.43
CA THR A 142 3.22 -4.19 4.50
C THR A 142 4.60 -4.80 4.25
N ASP A 143 5.62 -3.97 4.06
CA ASP A 143 7.01 -4.42 3.90
C ASP A 143 7.51 -5.20 5.13
N ARG A 144 7.13 -4.79 6.34
CA ARG A 144 7.43 -5.55 7.56
C ARG A 144 6.78 -6.94 7.57
N ILE A 145 5.60 -7.11 7.02
CA ILE A 145 4.98 -8.44 6.87
C ILE A 145 5.84 -9.30 5.94
N VAL A 146 6.30 -8.74 4.81
CA VAL A 146 7.19 -9.45 3.89
C VAL A 146 8.54 -9.79 4.56
N LEU A 147 9.10 -8.87 5.34
CA LEU A 147 10.31 -9.11 6.12
C LEU A 147 10.10 -10.25 7.13
N ASN A 148 8.95 -10.29 7.81
CA ASN A 148 8.59 -11.36 8.74
C ASN A 148 8.46 -12.71 8.01
N LEU A 149 7.88 -12.72 6.82
CA LEU A 149 7.81 -13.92 5.97
C LEU A 149 9.21 -14.43 5.66
N VAL A 150 10.06 -13.60 5.08
CA VAL A 150 11.43 -13.97 4.70
C VAL A 150 12.24 -14.44 5.91
N THR A 151 12.16 -13.72 7.01
CA THR A 151 12.90 -14.03 8.25
C THR A 151 12.43 -15.36 8.86
N SER A 152 11.14 -15.60 8.92
CA SER A 152 10.56 -16.83 9.47
C SER A 152 10.90 -18.03 8.58
N MET A 153 10.82 -17.87 7.28
CA MET A 153 11.19 -18.92 6.32
C MET A 153 12.68 -19.24 6.38
N LYS A 154 13.57 -18.24 6.47
CA LYS A 154 15.02 -18.45 6.62
C LYS A 154 15.38 -19.22 7.89
N ARG A 155 14.59 -19.09 8.95
CA ARG A 155 14.78 -19.83 10.22
C ARG A 155 14.18 -21.24 10.17
N SER A 156 13.39 -21.55 9.19
CA SER A 156 12.75 -22.86 9.02
C SER A 156 13.62 -23.79 8.17
N ALA A 157 13.40 -25.11 8.31
CA ALA A 157 14.01 -26.11 7.43
C ALA A 157 13.46 -26.08 5.99
N ASN A 158 12.50 -25.22 5.71
CA ASN A 158 11.79 -25.15 4.43
C ASN A 158 12.36 -24.11 3.47
N TRP A 159 13.26 -23.24 3.93
CA TRP A 159 13.76 -22.12 3.12
C TRP A 159 14.26 -22.55 1.73
N ASP A 160 15.18 -23.51 1.68
CA ASP A 160 15.80 -23.92 0.41
C ASP A 160 14.81 -24.62 -0.51
N ARG A 161 13.81 -25.30 0.04
CA ARG A 161 12.81 -26.05 -0.72
C ARG A 161 11.58 -25.24 -1.14
N THR A 162 11.47 -24.00 -0.70
CA THR A 162 10.26 -23.19 -0.92
C THR A 162 10.47 -22.17 -2.02
N MET A 163 9.51 -22.12 -2.95
CA MET A 163 9.32 -20.97 -3.82
C MET A 163 8.48 -19.93 -3.08
N ILE A 164 8.93 -18.68 -3.04
CA ILE A 164 8.17 -17.57 -2.47
C ILE A 164 7.89 -16.57 -3.59
N ILE A 165 6.64 -16.17 -3.72
CA ILE A 165 6.23 -15.15 -4.69
C ILE A 165 5.51 -14.04 -3.92
N VAL A 166 5.94 -12.80 -4.12
CA VAL A 166 5.29 -11.60 -3.60
C VAL A 166 4.99 -10.70 -4.77
N THR A 167 3.73 -10.38 -4.95
CA THR A 167 3.27 -9.51 -6.04
C THR A 167 2.02 -8.74 -5.62
N ALA A 168 1.52 -7.87 -6.49
CA ALA A 168 0.27 -7.15 -6.31
C ALA A 168 -0.62 -7.30 -7.55
N ASP A 169 -1.92 -7.14 -7.36
CA ASP A 169 -2.93 -7.16 -8.44
C ASP A 169 -2.87 -5.87 -9.27
N HIS A 170 -2.62 -4.72 -8.62
CA HIS A 170 -2.44 -3.41 -9.24
C HIS A 170 -1.79 -2.42 -8.28
N GLY A 171 -1.36 -1.28 -8.79
CA GLY A 171 -0.90 -0.12 -8.03
C GLY A 171 -1.95 0.97 -7.88
N LEU A 172 -1.51 2.15 -7.46
CA LEU A 172 -2.33 3.36 -7.32
C LEU A 172 -1.58 4.55 -7.91
N ALA A 173 -2.30 5.46 -8.57
CA ALA A 173 -1.75 6.73 -9.03
C ALA A 173 -2.02 7.85 -8.00
N PHE A 174 -1.02 8.69 -7.79
CA PHE A 174 -1.10 9.86 -6.90
C PHE A 174 -0.78 11.13 -7.72
N GLU A 175 -1.76 11.56 -8.51
CA GLU A 175 -1.66 12.75 -9.34
C GLU A 175 -2.81 13.70 -9.02
N PRO A 176 -2.54 14.99 -8.73
CA PRO A 176 -3.59 15.98 -8.50
C PRO A 176 -4.58 16.06 -9.66
N GLY A 177 -5.85 15.90 -9.35
CA GLY A 177 -6.93 15.96 -10.34
C GLY A 177 -7.20 14.68 -11.11
N GLU A 178 -6.37 13.64 -10.96
CA GLU A 178 -6.55 12.35 -11.62
C GLU A 178 -7.20 11.32 -10.67
N SER A 179 -7.82 10.33 -11.27
CA SER A 179 -8.34 9.18 -10.52
C SER A 179 -7.20 8.28 -10.07
N LYS A 180 -7.24 7.78 -8.85
CA LYS A 180 -6.23 6.87 -8.32
C LYS A 180 -6.20 5.51 -9.04
N ARG A 181 -7.30 5.08 -9.64
CA ARG A 181 -7.43 3.78 -10.30
C ARG A 181 -8.56 3.70 -11.33
N LYS A 182 -9.70 4.37 -11.05
CA LYS A 182 -10.89 4.38 -11.92
C LYS A 182 -10.81 5.58 -12.86
N ASP A 183 -11.53 5.51 -13.97
CA ASP A 183 -11.64 6.61 -14.95
C ASP A 183 -10.27 7.14 -15.40
N ILE A 184 -9.38 6.22 -15.69
CA ILE A 184 -7.99 6.47 -16.06
C ILE A 184 -7.93 7.26 -17.36
N ASN A 185 -7.11 8.31 -17.39
CA ASN A 185 -6.78 9.00 -18.62
C ASN A 185 -5.74 8.21 -19.42
N PRO A 186 -6.10 7.59 -20.57
CA PRO A 186 -5.18 6.75 -21.34
C PRO A 186 -4.01 7.53 -21.98
N LYS A 187 -4.04 8.86 -21.93
CA LYS A 187 -2.94 9.71 -22.41
C LYS A 187 -1.87 9.96 -21.34
N ARG A 188 -2.17 9.65 -20.09
CA ARG A 188 -1.25 9.80 -18.96
C ARG A 188 -0.51 8.49 -18.73
N ILE A 189 0.53 8.27 -19.54
CA ILE A 189 1.35 7.04 -19.48
C ILE A 189 2.02 6.87 -18.11
N ASP A 190 2.44 7.94 -17.49
CA ASP A 190 3.01 7.97 -16.14
C ASP A 190 2.06 7.39 -15.09
N THR A 191 0.80 7.84 -15.06
CA THR A 191 -0.21 7.31 -14.14
C THR A 191 -0.61 5.87 -14.46
N LEU A 192 -0.60 5.49 -15.73
CA LEU A 192 -0.81 4.09 -16.13
C LEU A 192 0.31 3.19 -15.61
N GLU A 193 1.57 3.62 -15.69
CA GLU A 193 2.70 2.86 -15.16
C GLU A 193 2.60 2.67 -13.65
N GLU A 194 2.13 3.67 -12.90
CA GLU A 194 1.91 3.54 -11.45
C GLU A 194 0.84 2.51 -11.09
N ILE A 195 -0.17 2.33 -11.93
CA ILE A 195 -1.28 1.41 -11.66
C ILE A 195 -0.95 -0.01 -12.14
N TYR A 196 -0.32 -0.15 -13.31
CA TYR A 196 -0.17 -1.44 -13.96
C TYR A 196 1.22 -2.06 -13.84
N ARG A 197 2.21 -1.31 -13.37
CA ARG A 197 3.53 -1.88 -13.07
C ARG A 197 3.56 -2.32 -11.61
N THR A 198 3.22 -3.57 -11.38
CA THR A 198 3.24 -4.19 -10.06
C THR A 198 4.61 -4.79 -9.74
N PRO A 199 5.00 -4.85 -8.47
CA PRO A 199 6.20 -5.57 -8.07
C PRO A 199 6.03 -7.07 -8.31
N LEU A 200 7.13 -7.75 -8.65
CA LEU A 200 7.19 -9.20 -8.69
C LEU A 200 8.53 -9.65 -8.10
N PHE A 201 8.48 -10.18 -6.90
CA PHE A 201 9.62 -10.78 -6.23
C PHE A 201 9.43 -12.29 -6.20
N VAL A 202 10.44 -13.03 -6.68
CA VAL A 202 10.41 -14.49 -6.72
C VAL A 202 11.69 -15.03 -6.11
N LYS A 203 11.55 -15.84 -5.07
CA LYS A 203 12.63 -16.69 -4.55
C LYS A 203 12.38 -18.11 -5.01
N PHE A 204 13.27 -18.67 -5.79
CA PHE A 204 13.19 -20.06 -6.24
C PHE A 204 13.74 -21.04 -5.18
N PRO A 205 13.33 -22.31 -5.23
CA PRO A 205 14.02 -23.36 -4.49
C PRO A 205 15.52 -23.32 -4.79
N ASP A 206 16.35 -23.64 -3.78
CA ASP A 206 17.82 -23.70 -3.87
C ASP A 206 18.52 -22.45 -4.41
N GLN A 207 17.82 -21.32 -4.44
CA GLN A 207 18.41 -20.04 -4.85
C GLN A 207 19.38 -19.51 -3.79
N ILE A 208 20.67 -19.43 -4.13
CA ILE A 208 21.75 -19.00 -3.23
C ILE A 208 22.14 -17.52 -3.38
N ALA A 209 21.83 -16.91 -4.51
CA ALA A 209 22.20 -15.52 -4.79
C ALA A 209 21.00 -14.72 -5.32
N PRO A 210 20.91 -13.39 -5.00
CA PRO A 210 19.92 -12.53 -5.61
C PRO A 210 20.23 -12.34 -7.09
N ALA A 211 19.18 -12.13 -7.87
CA ALA A 211 19.26 -11.78 -9.28
C ALA A 211 18.18 -10.76 -9.65
N VAL A 212 18.50 -9.90 -10.58
CA VAL A 212 17.52 -9.01 -11.22
C VAL A 212 17.24 -9.54 -12.62
N ASN A 213 15.97 -9.62 -12.98
CA ASN A 213 15.53 -10.05 -14.29
C ASN A 213 14.71 -8.91 -14.92
N ASP A 214 15.24 -8.28 -15.95
CA ASP A 214 14.61 -7.14 -16.65
C ASP A 214 13.65 -7.60 -17.77
N CYS A 215 13.33 -8.88 -17.85
CA CYS A 215 12.34 -9.37 -18.82
C CYS A 215 10.99 -8.73 -18.63
N PRO A 216 10.35 -8.25 -19.71
CA PRO A 216 8.97 -7.79 -19.69
C PRO A 216 8.04 -8.92 -19.24
N THR A 217 7.57 -8.84 -17.99
CA THR A 217 6.76 -9.88 -17.34
C THR A 217 5.33 -9.43 -17.18
N HIS A 218 4.40 -10.37 -17.32
CA HIS A 218 2.98 -10.22 -17.03
C HIS A 218 2.56 -11.11 -15.86
N GLY A 219 1.46 -10.78 -15.17
CA GLY A 219 0.95 -11.60 -14.07
C GLY A 219 0.67 -13.06 -14.48
N TYR A 220 0.24 -13.32 -15.69
CA TYR A 220 0.00 -14.67 -16.21
C TYR A 220 1.28 -15.50 -16.46
N ASP A 221 2.48 -14.89 -16.41
CA ASP A 221 3.76 -15.59 -16.47
C ASP A 221 4.12 -16.28 -15.14
N VAL A 222 3.43 -15.93 -14.05
CA VAL A 222 3.70 -16.50 -12.73
C VAL A 222 3.45 -18.02 -12.70
N MET A 223 2.33 -18.47 -13.26
CA MET A 223 1.99 -19.89 -13.22
C MET A 223 2.98 -20.79 -13.98
N PRO A 224 3.44 -20.45 -15.18
CA PRO A 224 4.52 -21.19 -15.83
C PRO A 224 5.80 -21.31 -14.98
N MET A 225 6.19 -20.24 -14.28
CA MET A 225 7.34 -20.29 -13.35
C MET A 225 7.10 -21.26 -12.19
N VAL A 226 5.90 -21.24 -11.60
CA VAL A 226 5.52 -22.16 -10.51
C VAL A 226 5.58 -23.61 -10.97
N VAL A 227 4.92 -23.92 -12.08
CA VAL A 227 4.87 -25.29 -12.65
C VAL A 227 6.27 -25.81 -12.92
N ARG A 228 7.13 -24.99 -13.50
CA ARG A 228 8.52 -25.39 -13.72
C ARG A 228 9.28 -25.62 -12.41
N ALA A 229 9.18 -24.69 -11.47
CA ALA A 229 9.92 -24.77 -10.21
C ALA A 229 9.49 -25.97 -9.34
N THR A 230 8.24 -26.39 -9.47
CA THR A 230 7.67 -27.53 -8.72
C THR A 230 7.72 -28.84 -9.47
N GLY A 231 7.99 -28.82 -10.78
CA GLY A 231 7.96 -30.02 -11.63
C GLY A 231 6.56 -30.60 -11.83
N LEU A 232 5.51 -29.84 -11.54
CA LEU A 232 4.12 -30.28 -11.70
C LEU A 232 3.74 -30.33 -13.18
N ASP A 233 2.94 -31.32 -13.54
CA ASP A 233 2.24 -31.35 -14.82
C ASP A 233 0.87 -30.66 -14.66
N ALA A 234 0.72 -29.48 -15.22
CA ALA A 234 -0.52 -28.73 -15.12
C ALA A 234 -1.66 -29.28 -16.00
N GLY A 235 -1.34 -30.09 -17.00
CA GLY A 235 -2.33 -30.66 -17.90
C GLY A 235 -3.03 -29.64 -18.82
N TRP A 236 -2.55 -28.40 -18.90
CA TRP A 236 -3.07 -27.36 -19.82
C TRP A 236 -1.95 -26.47 -20.37
N THR A 237 -2.27 -25.72 -21.43
CA THR A 237 -1.37 -24.72 -22.03
C THR A 237 -1.58 -23.37 -21.35
N PHE A 238 -0.50 -22.70 -20.98
CA PHE A 238 -0.55 -21.35 -20.41
C PHE A 238 -0.46 -20.29 -21.48
N ASP A 239 -1.14 -19.16 -21.29
CA ASP A 239 -0.96 -17.95 -22.09
C ASP A 239 0.38 -17.26 -21.77
N GLY A 240 0.91 -17.49 -20.58
CA GLY A 240 2.19 -16.99 -20.10
C GLY A 240 3.36 -17.89 -20.44
N VAL A 241 4.55 -17.38 -20.20
CA VAL A 241 5.82 -18.13 -20.36
C VAL A 241 6.63 -18.08 -19.07
N ASP A 242 7.51 -19.07 -18.88
CA ASP A 242 8.47 -19.04 -17.78
C ASP A 242 9.59 -18.04 -18.09
N VAL A 243 9.44 -16.82 -17.59
CA VAL A 243 10.43 -15.75 -17.79
C VAL A 243 11.73 -15.95 -17.02
N SER A 244 11.80 -16.90 -16.10
CA SER A 244 13.04 -17.28 -15.42
C SER A 244 14.01 -18.07 -16.31
N ASN A 245 13.47 -18.68 -17.36
CA ASN A 245 14.22 -19.50 -18.30
C ASN A 245 14.42 -18.85 -19.67
N SER A 246 13.44 -18.09 -20.14
CA SER A 246 13.50 -17.46 -21.45
C SER A 246 12.84 -16.08 -21.43
N CYS A 247 13.49 -15.10 -21.99
CA CYS A 247 12.94 -13.76 -22.08
C CYS A 247 12.15 -13.60 -23.38
N PRO A 248 10.83 -13.44 -23.31
CA PRO A 248 10.02 -13.23 -24.51
C PRO A 248 10.28 -11.84 -25.10
N ALA A 249 10.33 -11.76 -26.43
CA ALA A 249 10.49 -10.49 -27.14
C ALA A 249 9.19 -9.67 -27.10
N ARG A 250 8.90 -9.06 -25.95
CA ARG A 250 7.73 -8.20 -25.76
C ARG A 250 8.17 -6.73 -25.77
N SER A 251 7.92 -6.03 -26.85
CA SER A 251 8.21 -4.59 -26.96
C SER A 251 7.14 -3.70 -26.37
N VAL A 252 5.92 -4.21 -26.26
CA VAL A 252 4.76 -3.51 -25.71
C VAL A 252 3.94 -4.41 -24.79
N ARG A 253 3.25 -3.79 -23.83
CA ARG A 253 2.25 -4.42 -22.98
C ARG A 253 0.90 -3.81 -23.26
N THR A 254 -0.11 -4.64 -23.48
CA THR A 254 -1.49 -4.17 -23.63
C THR A 254 -2.14 -4.12 -22.26
N ILE A 255 -2.70 -2.97 -21.94
CA ILE A 255 -3.48 -2.73 -20.73
C ILE A 255 -4.95 -2.60 -21.12
N TRP A 256 -5.81 -3.19 -20.31
CA TRP A 256 -7.26 -3.14 -20.46
C TRP A 256 -7.87 -2.42 -19.26
N TRP A 257 -8.86 -1.58 -19.49
CA TRP A 257 -9.68 -0.94 -18.46
C TRP A 257 -11.12 -0.76 -18.93
N ASN A 258 -12.03 -0.32 -18.08
CA ASN A 258 -13.45 -0.18 -18.42
C ASN A 258 -13.74 0.72 -19.63
N GLY A 259 -12.83 1.59 -20.01
CA GLY A 259 -12.94 2.50 -21.16
C GLY A 259 -12.28 2.01 -22.45
N GLY A 260 -11.66 0.82 -22.45
CA GLY A 260 -10.98 0.28 -23.61
C GLY A 260 -9.63 -0.37 -23.35
N LYS A 261 -8.71 -0.22 -24.28
CA LYS A 261 -7.33 -0.73 -24.18
C LYS A 261 -6.31 0.30 -24.63
N THR A 262 -5.11 0.22 -24.08
CA THR A 262 -3.93 0.97 -24.54
C THR A 262 -2.68 0.11 -24.47
N THR A 263 -1.58 0.60 -24.98
CA THR A 263 -0.29 -0.08 -24.93
C THR A 263 0.74 0.76 -24.17
N LEU A 264 1.54 0.10 -23.35
CA LEU A 264 2.74 0.66 -22.75
C LEU A 264 3.98 0.07 -23.40
N THR A 265 5.02 0.87 -23.57
CA THR A 265 6.33 0.37 -23.98
C THR A 265 6.95 -0.45 -22.85
N SER A 266 7.68 -1.50 -23.19
CA SER A 266 8.28 -2.37 -22.16
C SER A 266 9.56 -1.80 -21.53
N ASN A 267 10.10 -0.69 -22.04
CA ASN A 267 11.38 -0.12 -21.59
C ASN A 267 11.35 0.56 -20.20
N GLY A 268 10.17 0.72 -19.59
CA GLY A 268 10.04 1.27 -18.25
C GLY A 268 10.38 2.76 -18.09
N SER A 269 10.68 3.49 -19.15
CA SER A 269 11.07 4.90 -19.07
C SER A 269 10.02 5.79 -18.40
N ALA A 270 8.73 5.53 -18.67
CA ALA A 270 7.63 6.24 -18.05
C ALA A 270 7.51 5.91 -16.54
N ALA A 271 7.85 4.70 -16.13
CA ALA A 271 7.88 4.30 -14.72
C ALA A 271 8.97 5.07 -13.94
N VAL A 272 10.15 5.25 -14.53
CA VAL A 272 11.22 6.06 -13.93
C VAL A 272 10.79 7.52 -13.80
N THR A 273 10.15 8.06 -14.82
CA THR A 273 9.61 9.44 -14.78
C THR A 273 8.53 9.57 -13.70
N SER A 274 7.65 8.58 -13.59
CA SER A 274 6.63 8.54 -12.56
C SER A 274 7.24 8.48 -11.15
N ALA A 275 8.20 7.60 -10.90
CA ALA A 275 8.86 7.49 -9.61
C ALA A 275 9.49 8.82 -9.17
N ARG A 276 10.25 9.47 -10.07
CA ARG A 276 10.87 10.79 -9.80
C ARG A 276 9.88 11.91 -9.48
N ARG A 277 8.62 11.77 -9.88
CA ARG A 277 7.59 12.73 -9.52
C ARG A 277 7.37 12.83 -8.02
N PHE A 278 7.56 11.75 -7.28
CA PHE A 278 7.39 11.71 -5.84
C PHE A 278 8.59 12.23 -5.05
N ASP A 279 9.76 12.36 -5.69
CA ASP A 279 10.98 12.91 -5.07
C ASP A 279 10.75 14.34 -4.55
N ARG A 280 9.76 15.04 -5.09
CA ARG A 280 9.38 16.38 -4.61
C ARG A 280 8.57 16.37 -3.31
N TRP A 281 8.04 15.23 -2.92
CA TRP A 281 7.17 15.10 -1.73
C TRP A 281 7.84 14.42 -0.56
N VAL A 282 8.64 13.42 -0.84
CA VAL A 282 9.30 12.60 0.17
C VAL A 282 10.71 12.24 -0.31
N ASP A 283 11.64 12.13 0.62
CA ASP A 283 12.95 11.56 0.34
C ASP A 283 12.85 10.02 0.35
N ALA A 284 12.99 9.43 -0.83
CA ALA A 284 12.87 7.99 -1.01
C ALA A 284 14.05 7.19 -0.43
N GLU A 285 15.19 7.85 -0.19
CA GLU A 285 16.40 7.22 0.36
C GLU A 285 16.50 7.38 1.89
N GLY A 286 15.56 8.11 2.49
CA GLY A 286 15.51 8.37 3.92
C GLY A 286 15.01 7.20 4.77
N ASP A 287 15.05 7.39 6.07
CA ASP A 287 14.47 6.47 7.04
C ASP A 287 12.93 6.57 7.08
N VAL A 288 12.30 5.86 8.02
CA VAL A 288 10.84 5.87 8.18
C VAL A 288 10.27 7.26 8.47
N ASP A 289 11.04 8.17 9.04
CA ASP A 289 10.62 9.53 9.32
C ASP A 289 10.64 10.42 8.07
N SER A 290 11.41 10.07 7.03
CA SER A 290 11.44 10.80 5.77
C SER A 290 10.07 10.87 5.11
N ILE A 291 9.20 9.87 5.34
CA ILE A 291 7.82 9.85 4.88
C ILE A 291 7.05 11.11 5.33
N ALA A 292 7.34 11.59 6.53
CA ALA A 292 6.65 12.73 7.14
C ALA A 292 7.35 14.08 6.93
N LYS A 293 8.57 14.07 6.39
CA LYS A 293 9.36 15.30 6.14
C LYS A 293 9.08 15.81 4.73
N PRO A 294 8.34 16.94 4.56
CA PRO A 294 8.17 17.53 3.24
C PRO A 294 9.51 17.99 2.68
N VAL A 295 9.78 17.69 1.41
CA VAL A 295 11.03 18.10 0.74
C VAL A 295 11.20 19.62 0.77
N GLY A 296 12.38 20.07 1.15
CA GLY A 296 12.72 21.50 1.31
C GLY A 296 12.45 22.04 2.70
N TYR A 297 11.88 21.23 3.61
CA TYR A 297 11.60 21.63 4.99
C TYR A 297 12.38 20.80 6.03
N GLU A 298 13.29 19.95 5.61
CA GLU A 298 14.04 19.00 6.45
C GLU A 298 14.79 19.72 7.57
N LYS A 299 15.34 20.89 7.28
CA LYS A 299 16.09 21.73 8.24
C LYS A 299 15.31 22.07 9.51
N TRP A 300 13.99 22.09 9.43
CA TRP A 300 13.16 22.47 10.57
C TRP A 300 13.04 21.35 11.63
N PHE A 301 13.26 20.10 11.25
CA PHE A 301 13.19 18.98 12.17
C PHE A 301 14.42 18.86 13.09
N ASP A 302 15.49 19.58 12.75
CA ASP A 302 16.72 19.62 13.57
C ASP A 302 16.77 20.84 14.50
N VAL A 303 15.67 21.61 14.57
CA VAL A 303 15.60 22.82 15.39
C VAL A 303 15.04 22.48 16.77
N ASP A 304 15.80 22.80 17.81
CA ASP A 304 15.30 22.86 19.17
C ASP A 304 14.44 24.11 19.38
N VAL A 305 13.19 23.90 19.72
CA VAL A 305 12.26 25.01 19.99
C VAL A 305 12.24 25.28 21.47
N PRO A 306 12.78 26.41 21.94
CA PRO A 306 12.80 26.73 23.37
C PRO A 306 11.39 26.96 23.89
N ALA A 307 11.12 26.57 25.13
CA ALA A 307 9.83 26.77 25.77
C ALA A 307 9.36 28.25 25.82
N SER A 308 10.30 29.17 25.63
CA SER A 308 10.04 30.60 25.52
C SER A 308 9.72 31.10 24.11
N ALA A 309 9.67 30.21 23.12
CA ALA A 309 9.28 30.61 21.76
C ALA A 309 7.90 31.24 21.76
N VAL A 310 7.81 32.43 21.25
CA VAL A 310 6.58 33.23 21.27
C VAL A 310 5.71 32.83 20.09
N HIS A 311 4.40 32.66 20.32
CA HIS A 311 3.44 32.50 19.24
C HIS A 311 3.41 33.76 18.38
N ASP A 312 3.48 33.59 17.06
CA ASP A 312 3.33 34.71 16.15
C ASP A 312 1.93 35.33 16.29
N SER A 313 1.90 36.67 16.29
CA SER A 313 0.65 37.45 16.34
C SER A 313 -0.23 37.29 15.10
N GLN A 314 0.27 36.76 14.00
CA GLN A 314 -0.46 36.53 12.75
C GLN A 314 -1.48 35.39 12.87
N VAL A 315 -1.27 34.45 13.79
CA VAL A 315 -2.19 33.33 14.08
C VAL A 315 -2.86 33.56 15.42
N ARG A 316 -4.15 33.89 15.38
CA ARG A 316 -4.93 34.15 16.59
C ARG A 316 -5.26 32.89 17.37
N ARG A 317 -5.53 31.79 16.68
CA ARG A 317 -6.00 30.56 17.28
C ARG A 317 -5.79 29.38 16.32
N TRP A 318 -5.44 28.25 16.88
CA TRP A 318 -5.47 26.99 16.16
C TRP A 318 -6.27 25.94 16.94
N THR A 319 -6.78 24.94 16.21
CA THR A 319 -7.46 23.79 16.79
C THR A 319 -7.01 22.54 16.05
N ASN A 320 -6.84 21.46 16.78
CA ASN A 320 -6.60 20.14 16.21
C ASN A 320 -7.85 19.27 16.41
N ARG A 321 -8.22 18.50 15.42
CA ARG A 321 -9.44 17.68 15.46
C ARG A 321 -9.30 16.48 16.41
N ASP A 322 -8.09 16.01 16.63
CA ASP A 322 -7.82 14.80 17.39
C ASP A 322 -6.71 14.99 18.44
N ILE A 323 -6.68 16.16 19.06
CA ILE A 323 -5.67 16.52 20.09
C ILE A 323 -5.62 15.50 21.22
N SER A 324 -6.74 14.87 21.55
CA SER A 324 -6.81 13.86 22.61
C SER A 324 -5.98 12.62 22.29
N SER A 325 -5.89 12.24 21.02
CA SER A 325 -5.07 11.10 20.58
C SER A 325 -3.57 11.38 20.69
N PHE A 326 -3.16 12.66 20.51
CA PHE A 326 -1.77 13.07 20.76
C PHE A 326 -1.45 13.10 22.25
N ARG A 327 -2.44 13.48 23.07
CA ARG A 327 -2.26 13.50 24.53
C ARG A 327 -2.12 12.12 25.16
N LEU A 328 -2.47 11.08 24.46
CA LEU A 328 -2.30 9.70 24.91
C LEU A 328 -2.06 8.76 23.74
N VAL A 329 -0.80 8.64 23.35
CA VAL A 329 -0.38 7.68 22.32
C VAL A 329 -0.37 6.28 22.92
N GLY A 330 -1.07 5.35 22.29
CA GLY A 330 -1.21 3.97 22.78
C GLY A 330 0.02 3.11 22.56
N GLU A 331 0.16 2.09 23.38
CA GLU A 331 1.22 1.09 23.30
C GLU A 331 0.71 -0.22 22.70
N GLY A 332 1.58 -0.88 21.95
CA GLY A 332 1.33 -2.21 21.36
C GLY A 332 0.63 -2.20 20.03
N MET A 333 0.58 -3.37 19.41
CA MET A 333 -0.03 -3.57 18.11
C MET A 333 -1.51 -3.18 18.13
N PHE A 334 -1.94 -2.43 17.13
CA PHE A 334 -3.29 -1.90 16.98
C PHE A 334 -3.73 -0.84 18.00
N ALA A 335 -2.84 -0.39 18.87
CA ALA A 335 -3.13 0.76 19.71
C ALA A 335 -3.36 2.02 18.86
N SER A 336 -4.21 2.92 19.34
CA SER A 336 -4.49 4.17 18.62
C SER A 336 -3.29 5.11 18.64
N THR A 337 -2.92 5.63 17.48
CA THR A 337 -1.79 6.53 17.29
C THR A 337 -2.11 7.59 16.25
N PRO A 338 -1.99 8.88 16.57
CA PRO A 338 -2.27 9.94 15.61
C PRO A 338 -1.08 10.12 14.67
N LEU A 339 -1.23 9.75 13.39
CA LEU A 339 -0.19 9.95 12.37
C LEU A 339 -0.30 11.29 11.66
N GLN A 340 -1.46 11.94 11.71
CA GLN A 340 -1.70 13.24 11.09
C GLN A 340 -2.07 14.28 12.14
N PHE A 341 -1.44 15.43 12.05
CA PHE A 341 -1.80 16.62 12.81
C PHE A 341 -2.63 17.52 11.90
N ASP A 342 -3.95 17.52 12.07
CA ASP A 342 -4.89 18.27 11.23
C ASP A 342 -5.83 19.13 12.05
N GLY A 343 -6.21 20.27 11.49
CA GLY A 343 -7.09 21.17 12.19
C GLY A 343 -7.42 22.45 11.42
N ASN A 344 -7.70 23.49 12.17
CA ASN A 344 -7.97 24.82 11.64
C ASN A 344 -7.07 25.85 12.30
N ILE A 345 -6.60 26.79 11.50
CA ILE A 345 -5.92 28.01 11.91
C ILE A 345 -6.81 29.20 11.62
N VAL A 346 -6.93 30.11 12.57
CA VAL A 346 -7.61 31.41 12.39
C VAL A 346 -6.54 32.48 12.25
N ALA A 347 -6.29 32.90 11.03
CA ALA A 347 -5.40 34.03 10.74
C ALA A 347 -6.16 35.35 10.88
N THR A 348 -5.54 36.34 11.52
CA THR A 348 -6.08 37.70 11.67
C THR A 348 -5.75 38.57 10.48
N ASN A 349 -4.59 38.36 9.89
CA ASN A 349 -4.06 39.08 8.75
C ASN A 349 -3.60 38.03 7.70
N ASN A 350 -3.11 38.51 6.56
CA ASN A 350 -2.36 37.66 5.64
C ASN A 350 -1.13 37.13 6.37
N VAL A 351 -0.96 35.83 6.37
CA VAL A 351 0.25 35.19 6.88
C VAL A 351 1.37 35.37 5.86
N ASP A 352 2.57 35.63 6.33
CA ASP A 352 3.73 35.87 5.46
C ASP A 352 3.95 34.67 4.52
N LYS A 353 4.46 34.96 3.33
CA LYS A 353 4.68 33.93 2.29
C LYS A 353 5.80 32.96 2.66
N ASP A 354 6.68 33.36 3.57
CA ASP A 354 7.80 32.55 4.05
C ASP A 354 7.53 31.91 5.40
N ALA A 355 6.33 32.14 5.98
CA ALA A 355 5.97 31.58 7.26
C ALA A 355 5.78 30.06 7.18
N VAL A 356 6.24 29.36 8.20
CA VAL A 356 6.15 27.91 8.32
C VAL A 356 5.54 27.55 9.66
N GLY A 357 4.53 26.68 9.63
CA GLY A 357 3.98 26.12 10.87
C GLY A 357 4.86 24.96 11.37
N LEU A 358 5.23 25.00 12.65
CA LEU A 358 6.00 23.95 13.28
C LEU A 358 5.17 23.31 14.39
N VAL A 359 4.91 22.02 14.28
CA VAL A 359 4.30 21.23 15.35
C VAL A 359 5.40 20.69 16.23
N VAL A 360 5.37 21.09 17.49
CA VAL A 360 6.38 20.73 18.49
C VAL A 360 5.75 19.81 19.53
N MET A 361 6.40 18.70 19.81
CA MET A 361 6.10 17.80 20.91
C MET A 361 7.39 17.54 21.70
N ASP A 362 7.32 17.62 23.01
CA ASP A 362 8.44 17.35 23.91
C ASP A 362 9.72 18.13 23.54
N GLY A 363 9.56 19.39 23.09
CA GLY A 363 10.64 20.29 22.71
C GLY A 363 11.23 20.06 21.31
N ARG A 364 10.74 19.10 20.54
CA ARG A 364 11.21 18.78 19.19
C ARG A 364 10.15 19.08 18.15
N VAL A 365 10.58 19.55 16.97
CA VAL A 365 9.69 19.65 15.82
C VAL A 365 9.37 18.25 15.30
N VAL A 366 8.09 17.92 15.25
CA VAL A 366 7.60 16.60 14.85
C VAL A 366 6.76 16.62 13.56
N ALA A 367 6.32 17.80 13.14
CA ALA A 367 5.68 18.02 11.87
C ALA A 367 5.86 19.46 11.40
N VAL A 368 5.80 19.67 10.11
CA VAL A 368 5.86 21.00 9.47
C VAL A 368 4.58 21.22 8.67
N VAL A 369 4.03 22.42 8.74
CA VAL A 369 2.82 22.85 8.03
C VAL A 369 3.20 23.89 6.97
N PRO A 370 3.58 23.46 5.76
CA PRO A 370 3.97 24.37 4.67
C PRO A 370 2.80 25.26 4.22
N GLU A 371 1.57 24.76 4.30
CA GLU A 371 0.37 25.44 3.86
C GLU A 371 0.06 26.71 4.66
N LEU A 372 0.79 26.95 5.73
CA LEU A 372 0.65 28.19 6.51
C LEU A 372 1.11 29.40 5.71
N ALA A 373 2.10 29.23 4.85
CA ALA A 373 2.65 30.27 3.99
C ALA A 373 1.56 30.93 3.13
N GLY A 374 1.42 32.26 3.27
CA GLY A 374 0.46 33.05 2.48
C GLY A 374 -1.01 32.78 2.77
N MET A 375 -1.37 32.13 3.88
CA MET A 375 -2.76 31.97 4.29
C MET A 375 -3.45 33.32 4.39
N GLN A 376 -4.70 33.37 3.87
CA GLN A 376 -5.52 34.57 3.93
C GLN A 376 -6.20 34.71 5.31
N PRO A 377 -6.62 35.94 5.69
CA PRO A 377 -7.41 36.13 6.92
C PRO A 377 -8.65 35.23 6.93
N GLY A 378 -8.94 34.66 8.08
CA GLY A 378 -10.09 33.79 8.28
C GLY A 378 -9.69 32.41 8.80
N THR A 379 -10.61 31.46 8.67
CA THR A 379 -10.40 30.08 9.09
C THR A 379 -9.86 29.25 7.93
N ASN A 380 -8.65 28.75 8.08
CA ASN A 380 -7.95 27.92 7.11
C ASN A 380 -7.74 26.52 7.68
N MET A 381 -7.90 25.51 6.87
CA MET A 381 -7.57 24.13 7.22
C MET A 381 -6.09 23.90 7.00
N PHE A 382 -5.49 23.12 7.87
CA PHE A 382 -4.12 22.61 7.72
C PHE A 382 -4.06 21.12 8.01
N ARG A 383 -3.06 20.46 7.48
CA ARG A 383 -2.75 19.07 7.77
C ARG A 383 -1.26 18.83 7.56
N SER A 384 -0.68 17.99 8.42
CA SER A 384 0.69 17.54 8.26
C SER A 384 0.86 16.13 8.83
N MET A 385 1.79 15.38 8.27
CA MET A 385 2.21 14.10 8.81
C MET A 385 3.16 14.34 9.98
N VAL A 386 2.98 13.57 11.06
CA VAL A 386 3.86 13.58 12.22
C VAL A 386 4.94 12.50 12.03
N LEU A 387 6.18 12.80 12.43
CA LEU A 387 7.26 11.82 12.40
C LEU A 387 6.85 10.54 13.11
N PRO A 388 6.86 9.38 12.46
CA PRO A 388 6.53 8.11 13.10
C PRO A 388 7.36 7.83 14.37
N SER A 389 8.64 8.19 14.38
CA SER A 389 9.54 8.00 15.52
C SER A 389 9.19 8.85 16.74
N ALA A 390 8.52 9.99 16.54
CA ALA A 390 8.11 10.89 17.61
C ALA A 390 6.86 10.41 18.35
N LEU A 391 6.12 9.47 17.76
CA LEU A 391 4.87 8.94 18.32
C LEU A 391 5.16 7.79 19.31
N THR A 392 6.00 8.05 20.31
CA THR A 392 6.28 7.08 21.38
C THR A 392 5.05 6.89 22.27
N PRO A 393 4.82 5.69 22.85
CA PRO A 393 3.73 5.50 23.80
C PRO A 393 3.83 6.46 24.98
N GLY A 394 2.71 7.04 25.38
CA GLY A 394 2.69 7.97 26.50
C GLY A 394 1.88 9.23 26.24
N ARG A 395 2.10 10.23 27.10
CA ARG A 395 1.44 11.53 27.02
C ARG A 395 2.35 12.54 26.34
N HIS A 396 1.78 13.27 25.37
CA HIS A 396 2.44 14.34 24.63
C HIS A 396 1.53 15.57 24.61
N GLU A 397 2.12 16.73 24.58
CA GLU A 397 1.39 18.00 24.45
C GLU A 397 1.87 18.72 23.19
N PRO A 398 1.19 18.53 22.03
CA PRO A 398 1.59 19.18 20.82
C PRO A 398 1.22 20.66 20.83
N VAL A 399 2.15 21.48 20.36
CA VAL A 399 1.96 22.95 20.20
C VAL A 399 2.32 23.35 18.78
N LEU A 400 1.52 24.22 18.18
CA LEU A 400 1.80 24.79 16.87
C LEU A 400 2.47 26.15 17.02
N TYR A 401 3.65 26.29 16.47
CA TYR A 401 4.40 27.54 16.35
C TYR A 401 4.36 28.05 14.91
N VAL A 402 4.59 29.33 14.74
CA VAL A 402 4.82 29.98 13.44
C VAL A 402 6.24 30.50 13.42
N ALA A 403 7.01 30.11 12.41
CA ALA A 403 8.40 30.49 12.20
C ALA A 403 8.55 31.27 10.88
#